data_43aa97f154e8890e783b311b76143080
#
_entry.id   43aa97f154e8890e783b311b76143080
#
_cell.length_a   1.000
_cell.length_b   1.000
_cell.length_c   1.000
_cell.angle_alpha   90.00
_cell.angle_beta   90.00
_cell.angle_gamma   90.00
#
_symmetry.space_group_name_H-M   'P 1'
#
loop_
_entity.id
_entity.type
_entity.pdbx_description
1 polymer ?
#
loop_
_entity_poly.entity_id
_entity_poly.type
_entity_poly.pdbx_seq_one_letter_code
_entity_poly.pdbx_strand_id
1 'polypeptide(L)'
;MIKTQDKNCNFYGLGHCMVDFFVPNVEDSIFQKLKENSPLHLGREAFSEIFANLDVKIKKTGGTTVNILKTISRLGGKCFFSGSTGMEKDCRDENALFFQKEMARNGVECQLFSKNDSTGGFLSIYNTAGEKVIVVNVGAAKQIEATQINEIRFAHSSCFIMEGMQFLNQEVLERVVDLAFRYNVPLAIDCGTIFGAEAVAKRLFDISQSLDVLLFANEGEAMALKQYVKNPEDCCLVYVEKLGENGSKVYFDGQEYYQPAFLVENLENSEHCFGNKKYIEDTGAGDTFVGSFLYNIFSSIDNSILELTVETVKSSMEKAAKEASLVLDKFGV
;
A
#
# COMPACT_ATOMS: atom_id res chain seq x y z
N MET A 1 18.20 -29.51 16.35
CA MET A 1 17.39 -28.35 16.02
C MET A 1 18.32 -27.16 15.96
N ILE A 2 18.72 -26.75 14.76
CA ILE A 2 19.52 -25.55 14.52
C ILE A 2 18.51 -24.40 14.61
N LYS A 3 18.66 -23.54 15.62
CA LYS A 3 17.94 -22.28 15.66
C LYS A 3 18.34 -21.50 14.40
N THR A 4 17.40 -21.32 13.48
CA THR A 4 17.54 -20.34 12.42
C THR A 4 17.78 -19.00 13.11
N GLN A 5 18.94 -18.40 12.93
CA GLN A 5 19.19 -17.02 13.32
C GLN A 5 18.11 -16.21 12.63
N ASP A 6 17.35 -15.41 13.41
CA ASP A 6 16.38 -14.44 12.89
C ASP A 6 17.14 -13.48 11.96
N LYS A 7 17.00 -13.70 10.65
CA LYS A 7 17.52 -12.77 9.65
C LYS A 7 16.84 -11.44 9.89
N ASN A 8 17.61 -10.40 10.20
CA ASN A 8 17.12 -9.07 10.41
C ASN A 8 16.71 -8.44 9.06
N CYS A 9 15.53 -8.80 8.54
CA CYS A 9 14.96 -8.13 7.38
C CYS A 9 14.38 -6.79 7.82
N ASN A 10 15.03 -5.71 7.39
CA ASN A 10 14.61 -4.34 7.70
C ASN A 10 13.94 -3.74 6.46
N PHE A 11 12.74 -3.23 6.62
CA PHE A 11 12.00 -2.57 5.56
C PHE A 11 11.75 -1.12 5.91
N TYR A 12 12.00 -0.23 4.95
CA TYR A 12 11.70 1.17 5.11
C TYR A 12 10.69 1.61 4.07
N GLY A 13 9.59 2.21 4.49
CA GLY A 13 8.54 2.72 3.61
C GLY A 13 8.33 4.22 3.70
N LEU A 14 8.07 4.83 2.55
CA LEU A 14 7.65 6.22 2.40
C LEU A 14 6.29 6.25 1.69
N GLY A 15 5.30 6.89 2.28
CA GLY A 15 3.96 6.91 1.67
C GLY A 15 2.97 7.82 2.37
N HIS A 16 1.73 7.74 1.94
CA HIS A 16 0.64 8.55 2.46
C HIS A 16 0.17 8.07 3.85
N CYS A 17 0.10 9.01 4.80
CA CYS A 17 -0.56 8.79 6.09
C CYS A 17 -2.07 9.00 5.92
N MET A 18 -2.80 7.90 5.74
CA MET A 18 -4.25 7.93 5.57
C MET A 18 -4.96 7.31 6.77
N VAL A 19 -6.18 7.76 7.03
CA VAL A 19 -7.10 7.10 7.94
C VAL A 19 -8.35 6.71 7.15
N ASP A 20 -8.65 5.42 7.16
CA ASP A 20 -9.77 4.84 6.45
C ASP A 20 -10.98 4.72 7.38
N PHE A 21 -12.12 5.18 6.89
CA PHE A 21 -13.39 5.20 7.60
C PHE A 21 -14.44 4.41 6.82
N PHE A 22 -15.14 3.51 7.50
CA PHE A 22 -16.21 2.69 6.94
C PHE A 22 -17.54 3.19 7.43
N VAL A 23 -18.44 3.46 6.48
CA VAL A 23 -19.77 4.01 6.73
C VAL A 23 -20.81 3.16 6.01
N PRO A 24 -21.39 2.16 6.68
CA PRO A 24 -22.41 1.32 6.10
C PRO A 24 -23.81 1.95 6.18
N ASN A 25 -24.72 1.48 5.33
CA ASN A 25 -26.16 1.77 5.38
C ASN A 25 -26.53 3.26 5.26
N VAL A 26 -25.78 4.00 4.45
CA VAL A 26 -26.12 5.41 4.17
C VAL A 26 -27.42 5.48 3.35
N GLU A 27 -28.27 6.46 3.66
CA GLU A 27 -29.50 6.71 2.92
C GLU A 27 -29.23 6.99 1.44
N ASP A 28 -30.08 6.42 0.56
CA ASP A 28 -29.90 6.52 -0.89
C ASP A 28 -29.87 7.96 -1.38
N SER A 29 -30.59 8.87 -0.73
CA SER A 29 -30.61 10.31 -1.06
C SER A 29 -29.23 10.98 -0.91
N ILE A 30 -28.46 10.59 0.10
CA ILE A 30 -27.08 11.06 0.35
C ILE A 30 -26.13 10.32 -0.57
N PHE A 31 -26.29 8.99 -0.69
CA PHE A 31 -25.44 8.14 -1.49
C PHE A 31 -25.41 8.53 -2.96
N GLN A 32 -26.57 8.77 -3.58
CA GLN A 32 -26.65 9.13 -5.00
C GLN A 32 -25.96 10.47 -5.32
N LYS A 33 -26.01 11.45 -4.42
CA LYS A 33 -25.28 12.71 -4.58
C LYS A 33 -23.76 12.55 -4.63
N LEU A 34 -23.22 11.53 -3.92
CA LEU A 34 -21.80 11.22 -3.90
C LEU A 34 -21.39 10.32 -5.07
N LYS A 35 -22.30 9.48 -5.57
CA LYS A 35 -22.03 8.45 -6.59
C LYS A 35 -21.63 9.03 -7.95
N GLU A 36 -22.25 10.13 -8.37
CA GLU A 36 -22.03 10.74 -9.70
C GLU A 36 -20.55 11.12 -9.95
N ASN A 37 -19.77 11.35 -8.89
CA ASN A 37 -18.40 11.84 -8.98
C ASN A 37 -17.39 10.93 -8.23
N SER A 38 -17.76 9.70 -7.93
CA SER A 38 -16.86 8.77 -7.20
C SER A 38 -15.76 8.18 -8.10
N PRO A 39 -14.49 8.12 -7.65
CA PRO A 39 -13.96 8.62 -6.37
C PRO A 39 -13.90 10.14 -6.30
N LEU A 40 -14.45 10.72 -5.23
CA LEU A 40 -14.54 12.14 -5.02
C LEU A 40 -13.35 12.66 -4.20
N HIS A 41 -12.49 13.46 -4.83
CA HIS A 41 -11.34 14.08 -4.16
C HIS A 41 -11.70 15.47 -3.64
N LEU A 42 -11.62 15.66 -2.33
CA LEU A 42 -12.06 16.89 -1.65
C LEU A 42 -10.93 17.55 -0.85
N GLY A 43 -11.04 18.86 -0.68
CA GLY A 43 -10.27 19.59 0.31
C GLY A 43 -10.80 19.35 1.74
N ARG A 44 -10.04 19.84 2.73
CA ARG A 44 -10.30 19.66 4.18
C ARG A 44 -11.72 20.02 4.59
N GLU A 45 -12.20 21.22 4.21
CA GLU A 45 -13.50 21.73 4.64
C GLU A 45 -14.65 20.87 4.12
N ALA A 46 -14.67 20.61 2.80
CA ALA A 46 -15.73 19.82 2.17
C ALA A 46 -15.73 18.36 2.64
N PHE A 47 -14.56 17.77 2.88
CA PHE A 47 -14.45 16.43 3.47
C PHE A 47 -15.01 16.41 4.89
N SER A 48 -14.67 17.40 5.72
CA SER A 48 -15.15 17.50 7.11
C SER A 48 -16.66 17.70 7.18
N GLU A 49 -17.24 18.46 6.25
CA GLU A 49 -18.69 18.68 6.17
C GLU A 49 -19.45 17.37 5.86
N ILE A 50 -18.95 16.57 4.91
CA ILE A 50 -19.51 15.25 4.62
C ILE A 50 -19.34 14.33 5.84
N PHE A 51 -18.12 14.26 6.39
CA PHE A 51 -17.77 13.39 7.50
C PHE A 51 -18.66 13.62 8.74
N ALA A 52 -18.95 14.89 9.07
CA ALA A 52 -19.75 15.26 10.25
C ALA A 52 -21.18 14.71 10.22
N ASN A 53 -21.70 14.35 9.04
CA ASN A 53 -23.06 13.85 8.86
C ASN A 53 -23.12 12.32 8.68
N LEU A 54 -21.99 11.61 8.90
CA LEU A 54 -21.90 10.17 8.68
C LEU A 54 -21.70 9.40 10.00
N ASP A 55 -22.35 8.24 10.11
CA ASP A 55 -22.18 7.32 11.24
C ASP A 55 -21.04 6.34 10.94
N VAL A 56 -19.81 6.73 11.25
CA VAL A 56 -18.62 5.91 11.04
C VAL A 56 -18.61 4.73 12.00
N LYS A 57 -18.54 3.52 11.46
CA LYS A 57 -18.51 2.28 12.26
C LYS A 57 -17.10 1.73 12.47
N ILE A 58 -16.21 1.90 11.51
CA ILE A 58 -14.84 1.39 11.60
C ILE A 58 -13.87 2.50 11.21
N LYS A 59 -12.78 2.60 11.95
CA LYS A 59 -11.66 3.52 11.71
C LYS A 59 -10.36 2.72 11.73
N LYS A 60 -9.57 2.79 10.67
CA LYS A 60 -8.28 2.10 10.52
C LYS A 60 -7.22 3.04 9.93
N THR A 61 -5.95 2.68 10.09
CA THR A 61 -4.89 3.30 9.28
C THR A 61 -4.93 2.74 7.87
N GLY A 62 -4.78 3.61 6.89
CA GLY A 62 -4.73 3.31 5.47
C GLY A 62 -3.49 3.87 4.78
N GLY A 63 -3.44 3.67 3.49
CA GLY A 63 -2.31 3.97 2.61
C GLY A 63 -1.56 2.70 2.20
N THR A 64 -1.27 2.59 0.91
CA THR A 64 -0.66 1.40 0.30
C THR A 64 0.62 0.97 1.03
N THR A 65 1.60 1.86 1.17
CA THR A 65 2.85 1.57 1.87
C THR A 65 2.63 1.20 3.35
N VAL A 66 1.67 1.83 4.00
CA VAL A 66 1.29 1.54 5.41
C VAL A 66 0.80 0.11 5.56
N ASN A 67 -0.13 -0.32 4.72
CA ASN A 67 -0.70 -1.66 4.76
C ASN A 67 0.35 -2.73 4.41
N ILE A 68 1.24 -2.46 3.45
CA ILE A 68 2.38 -3.32 3.12
C ILE A 68 3.26 -3.53 4.36
N LEU A 69 3.69 -2.45 5.04
CA LEU A 69 4.54 -2.53 6.21
C LEU A 69 3.87 -3.20 7.40
N LYS A 70 2.58 -2.98 7.64
CA LYS A 70 1.82 -3.68 8.67
C LYS A 70 1.83 -5.20 8.44
N THR A 71 1.65 -5.61 7.19
CA THR A 71 1.72 -7.03 6.81
C THR A 71 3.11 -7.60 7.04
N ILE A 72 4.16 -6.91 6.59
CA ILE A 72 5.55 -7.32 6.81
C ILE A 72 5.85 -7.44 8.31
N SER A 73 5.44 -6.46 9.12
CA SER A 73 5.65 -6.48 10.57
C SER A 73 4.93 -7.65 11.24
N ARG A 74 3.69 -7.94 10.85
CA ARG A 74 2.94 -9.09 11.34
C ARG A 74 3.62 -10.43 11.02
N LEU A 75 4.32 -10.51 9.91
CA LEU A 75 5.09 -11.69 9.50
C LEU A 75 6.48 -11.78 10.17
N GLY A 76 6.89 -10.76 10.94
CA GLY A 76 8.14 -10.75 11.71
C GLY A 76 9.25 -9.86 11.14
N GLY A 77 8.99 -9.10 10.06
CA GLY A 77 9.93 -8.11 9.53
C GLY A 77 10.00 -6.86 10.41
N LYS A 78 11.17 -6.22 10.47
CA LYS A 78 11.34 -4.93 11.14
C LYS A 78 10.99 -3.80 10.18
N CYS A 79 10.04 -2.96 10.55
CA CYS A 79 9.49 -1.93 9.68
C CYS A 79 9.70 -0.53 10.22
N PHE A 80 10.14 0.36 9.36
CA PHE A 80 10.21 1.80 9.61
C PHE A 80 9.42 2.55 8.52
N PHE A 81 8.70 3.58 8.92
CA PHE A 81 7.85 4.36 8.02
C PHE A 81 8.10 5.86 8.18
N SER A 82 8.18 6.59 7.07
CA SER A 82 8.14 8.05 7.05
C SER A 82 6.93 8.55 6.27
N GLY A 83 6.31 9.62 6.75
CA GLY A 83 5.18 10.25 6.08
C GLY A 83 4.74 11.55 6.77
N SER A 84 3.79 12.26 6.16
CA SER A 84 3.28 13.54 6.67
C SER A 84 1.87 13.38 7.22
N THR A 85 1.62 13.98 8.40
CA THR A 85 0.34 14.01 9.09
C THR A 85 -0.11 15.44 9.35
N GLY A 86 -1.40 15.62 9.63
CA GLY A 86 -2.00 16.93 9.83
C GLY A 86 -1.79 17.54 11.20
N MET A 87 -2.08 18.84 11.26
CA MET A 87 -2.09 19.66 12.49
C MET A 87 -3.42 20.38 12.66
N GLU A 88 -3.78 20.57 13.92
CA GLU A 88 -4.85 21.47 14.35
C GLU A 88 -4.37 22.26 15.57
N LYS A 89 -4.45 23.60 15.51
CA LYS A 89 -4.06 24.50 16.60
C LYS A 89 -2.65 24.20 17.16
N ASP A 90 -1.67 24.12 16.24
CA ASP A 90 -0.25 23.86 16.54
C ASP A 90 0.08 22.49 17.16
N CYS A 91 -0.90 21.58 17.21
CA CYS A 91 -0.74 20.21 17.65
C CYS A 91 -1.08 19.25 16.51
N ARG A 92 -0.62 18.00 16.58
CA ARG A 92 -1.12 16.95 15.70
C ARG A 92 -2.62 16.80 15.87
N ASP A 93 -3.33 16.66 14.73
CA ASP A 93 -4.77 16.41 14.77
C ASP A 93 -5.09 14.99 15.33
N GLU A 94 -6.36 14.75 15.64
CA GLU A 94 -6.81 13.49 16.24
C GLU A 94 -6.46 12.28 15.33
N ASN A 95 -6.57 12.44 14.01
CA ASN A 95 -6.26 11.37 13.06
C ASN A 95 -4.75 11.09 13.00
N ALA A 96 -3.89 12.11 13.14
CA ALA A 96 -2.44 11.92 13.26
C ALA A 96 -2.05 11.13 14.51
N LEU A 97 -2.68 11.44 15.65
CA LEU A 97 -2.46 10.71 16.91
C LEU A 97 -2.96 9.26 16.82
N PHE A 98 -4.13 9.07 16.22
CA PHE A 98 -4.67 7.74 15.95
C PHE A 98 -3.72 6.93 15.05
N PHE A 99 -3.28 7.51 13.92
CA PHE A 99 -2.36 6.88 12.98
C PHE A 99 -1.08 6.43 13.68
N GLN A 100 -0.43 7.33 14.43
CA GLN A 100 0.80 7.01 15.16
C GLN A 100 0.62 5.85 16.13
N LYS A 101 -0.49 5.84 16.89
CA LYS A 101 -0.80 4.79 17.86
C LYS A 101 -1.03 3.44 17.19
N GLU A 102 -1.77 3.42 16.09
CA GLU A 102 -2.06 2.18 15.37
C GLU A 102 -0.82 1.60 14.69
N MET A 103 0.03 2.44 14.09
CA MET A 103 1.30 1.97 13.53
C MET A 103 2.18 1.33 14.60
N ALA A 104 2.31 1.97 15.77
CA ALA A 104 3.06 1.40 16.89
C ALA A 104 2.48 0.06 17.38
N ARG A 105 1.14 -0.07 17.45
CA ARG A 105 0.45 -1.34 17.79
C ARG A 105 0.74 -2.45 16.79
N ASN A 106 0.92 -2.10 15.52
CA ASN A 106 1.27 -3.02 14.46
C ASN A 106 2.80 -3.26 14.35
N GLY A 107 3.60 -2.77 15.32
CA GLY A 107 5.05 -2.99 15.35
C GLY A 107 5.83 -2.20 14.31
N VAL A 108 5.25 -1.16 13.70
CA VAL A 108 5.91 -0.30 12.73
C VAL A 108 6.42 0.96 13.41
N GLU A 109 7.74 1.16 13.41
CA GLU A 109 8.36 2.40 13.89
C GLU A 109 8.10 3.54 12.88
N CYS A 110 7.69 4.72 13.34
CA CYS A 110 7.33 5.83 12.47
C CYS A 110 8.08 7.11 12.77
N GLN A 111 8.49 7.80 11.70
CA GLN A 111 8.91 9.21 11.74
C GLN A 111 7.86 10.05 11.00
N LEU A 112 6.99 10.72 11.74
CA LEU A 112 5.87 11.49 11.20
C LEU A 112 6.15 12.99 11.29
N PHE A 113 5.90 13.67 10.15
CA PHE A 113 6.12 15.11 10.01
C PHE A 113 4.78 15.82 9.96
N SER A 114 4.61 16.80 10.85
CA SER A 114 3.37 17.56 10.96
C SER A 114 3.31 18.68 9.92
N LYS A 115 2.19 18.82 9.23
CA LYS A 115 1.93 19.83 8.19
C LYS A 115 0.66 20.61 8.51
N ASN A 116 0.62 21.86 8.09
CA ASN A 116 -0.55 22.73 8.29
C ASN A 116 -1.70 22.36 7.32
N ASP A 117 -2.25 21.16 7.53
CA ASP A 117 -3.39 20.61 6.81
C ASP A 117 -4.02 19.53 7.72
N SER A 118 -5.12 18.87 7.31
CA SER A 118 -5.63 17.68 8.00
C SER A 118 -4.84 16.43 7.63
N THR A 119 -4.75 15.47 8.54
CA THR A 119 -4.31 14.10 8.18
C THR A 119 -5.21 13.54 7.09
N GLY A 120 -4.64 12.77 6.15
CA GLY A 120 -5.38 12.18 5.05
C GLY A 120 -6.53 11.31 5.53
N GLY A 121 -7.67 11.39 4.83
CA GLY A 121 -8.87 10.62 5.13
C GLY A 121 -9.44 9.94 3.89
N PHE A 122 -9.89 8.70 4.05
CA PHE A 122 -10.53 7.89 3.02
C PHE A 122 -11.85 7.33 3.55
N LEU A 123 -12.96 7.70 2.92
CA LEU A 123 -14.29 7.23 3.29
C LEU A 123 -14.75 6.16 2.31
N SER A 124 -14.99 4.96 2.81
CA SER A 124 -15.76 3.91 2.14
C SER A 124 -17.21 3.98 2.61
N ILE A 125 -18.08 4.50 1.76
CA ILE A 125 -19.50 4.72 2.06
C ILE A 125 -20.33 3.70 1.31
N TYR A 126 -21.16 2.95 2.02
CA TYR A 126 -22.03 1.92 1.45
C TYR A 126 -23.50 2.28 1.63
N ASN A 127 -24.30 2.11 0.59
CA ASN A 127 -25.74 2.18 0.70
C ASN A 127 -26.35 0.85 1.20
N THR A 128 -27.67 0.83 1.39
CA THR A 128 -28.40 -0.37 1.81
C THR A 128 -28.41 -1.48 0.74
N ALA A 129 -28.05 -1.18 -0.52
CA ALA A 129 -27.90 -2.15 -1.59
C ALA A 129 -26.49 -2.79 -1.66
N GLY A 130 -25.51 -2.28 -0.88
CA GLY A 130 -24.13 -2.74 -0.88
C GLY A 130 -23.26 -2.09 -1.94
N GLU A 131 -23.78 -1.06 -2.64
CA GLU A 131 -22.95 -0.28 -3.55
C GLU A 131 -21.99 0.62 -2.77
N LYS A 132 -20.77 0.81 -3.29
CA LYS A 132 -19.69 1.58 -2.66
C LYS A 132 -19.46 2.92 -3.36
N VAL A 133 -19.27 3.97 -2.58
CA VAL A 133 -18.77 5.28 -3.01
C VAL A 133 -17.54 5.61 -2.20
N ILE A 134 -16.55 6.23 -2.85
CA ILE A 134 -15.29 6.61 -2.25
C ILE A 134 -15.18 8.13 -2.21
N VAL A 135 -14.84 8.67 -1.03
CA VAL A 135 -14.52 10.09 -0.83
C VAL A 135 -13.14 10.19 -0.19
N VAL A 136 -12.25 10.98 -0.79
CA VAL A 136 -10.85 11.09 -0.37
C VAL A 136 -10.47 12.53 -0.08
N ASN A 137 -9.84 12.75 1.04
CA ASN A 137 -9.03 13.94 1.31
C ASN A 137 -7.58 13.51 1.54
N VAL A 138 -6.68 13.82 0.61
CA VAL A 138 -5.26 13.47 0.76
C VAL A 138 -4.58 14.32 1.85
N GLY A 139 -5.03 15.56 2.03
CA GLY A 139 -4.57 16.45 3.11
C GLY A 139 -3.05 16.59 3.19
N ALA A 140 -2.52 16.47 4.41
CA ALA A 140 -1.09 16.54 4.71
C ALA A 140 -0.26 15.42 4.06
N ALA A 141 -0.86 14.28 3.74
CA ALA A 141 -0.16 13.13 3.18
C ALA A 141 0.54 13.44 1.85
N LYS A 142 0.00 14.35 1.03
CA LYS A 142 0.62 14.81 -0.23
C LYS A 142 1.86 15.73 -0.03
N GLN A 143 2.12 16.18 1.21
CA GLN A 143 3.18 17.16 1.52
C GLN A 143 4.45 16.45 2.04
N ILE A 144 4.83 15.36 1.38
CA ILE A 144 6.09 14.66 1.65
C ILE A 144 7.24 15.46 1.02
N GLU A 145 8.35 15.58 1.76
CA GLU A 145 9.56 16.29 1.34
C GLU A 145 10.78 15.35 1.34
N ALA A 146 11.75 15.58 0.47
CA ALA A 146 12.97 14.78 0.37
C ALA A 146 13.75 14.72 1.71
N THR A 147 13.70 15.79 2.51
CA THR A 147 14.32 15.88 3.83
C THR A 147 13.72 14.95 4.88
N GLN A 148 12.54 14.41 4.63
CA GLN A 148 11.85 13.46 5.51
C GLN A 148 12.36 12.03 5.35
N ILE A 149 13.21 11.76 4.36
CA ILE A 149 13.81 10.45 4.14
C ILE A 149 14.99 10.30 5.08
N ASN A 150 14.88 9.37 6.03
CA ASN A 150 15.95 9.07 6.99
C ASN A 150 17.05 8.25 6.33
N GLU A 151 18.16 8.87 5.99
CA GLU A 151 19.26 8.25 5.26
C GLU A 151 19.87 7.04 6.01
N ILE A 152 19.97 7.12 7.34
CA ILE A 152 20.53 6.02 8.16
C ILE A 152 19.62 4.80 8.07
N ARG A 153 18.30 5.00 8.22
CA ARG A 153 17.33 3.90 8.08
C ARG A 153 17.31 3.35 6.67
N PHE A 154 17.42 4.22 5.67
CA PHE A 154 17.48 3.83 4.27
C PHE A 154 18.69 2.92 4.00
N ALA A 155 19.88 3.36 4.40
CA ALA A 155 21.13 2.62 4.20
C ALA A 155 21.18 1.24 4.87
N HIS A 156 20.37 1.02 5.91
CA HIS A 156 20.29 -0.25 6.63
C HIS A 156 19.03 -1.06 6.28
N SER A 157 18.25 -0.64 5.31
CA SER A 157 17.08 -1.40 4.87
C SER A 157 17.44 -2.45 3.83
N SER A 158 16.78 -3.61 3.92
CA SER A 158 16.87 -4.68 2.92
C SER A 158 16.12 -4.31 1.66
N CYS A 159 15.10 -3.45 1.79
CA CYS A 159 14.28 -2.93 0.70
C CYS A 159 13.64 -1.61 1.10
N PHE A 160 13.60 -0.66 0.17
CA PHE A 160 12.83 0.57 0.33
C PHE A 160 11.51 0.45 -0.43
N ILE A 161 10.40 0.81 0.23
CA ILE A 161 9.04 0.64 -0.30
C ILE A 161 8.40 2.01 -0.50
N MET A 162 7.87 2.26 -1.69
CA MET A 162 7.12 3.49 -2.00
C MET A 162 5.94 3.22 -2.92
N GLU A 163 4.96 4.09 -2.87
CA GLU A 163 3.80 4.05 -3.76
C GLU A 163 3.97 4.97 -4.97
N GLY A 164 3.31 4.65 -6.08
CA GLY A 164 3.46 5.35 -7.36
C GLY A 164 3.17 6.86 -7.30
N MET A 165 2.31 7.30 -6.38
CA MET A 165 2.01 8.73 -6.20
C MET A 165 3.24 9.56 -5.81
N GLN A 166 4.26 8.95 -5.17
CA GLN A 166 5.50 9.64 -4.81
C GLN A 166 6.35 10.00 -6.03
N PHE A 167 6.12 9.36 -7.18
CA PHE A 167 6.79 9.70 -8.45
C PHE A 167 6.37 11.06 -9.02
N LEU A 168 5.27 11.62 -8.55
CA LEU A 168 4.84 12.99 -8.89
C LEU A 168 5.68 14.06 -8.18
N ASN A 169 6.39 13.71 -7.11
CA ASN A 169 7.30 14.61 -6.39
C ASN A 169 8.73 14.35 -6.84
N GLN A 170 9.22 15.17 -7.76
CA GLN A 170 10.54 15.00 -8.36
C GLN A 170 11.67 15.02 -7.33
N GLU A 171 11.64 15.92 -6.34
CA GLU A 171 12.68 16.01 -5.31
C GLU A 171 12.76 14.75 -4.45
N VAL A 172 11.59 14.21 -4.08
CA VAL A 172 11.49 12.95 -3.33
C VAL A 172 12.03 11.80 -4.15
N LEU A 173 11.62 11.70 -5.42
CA LEU A 173 12.06 10.63 -6.31
C LEU A 173 13.58 10.67 -6.53
N GLU A 174 14.14 11.84 -6.84
CA GLU A 174 15.59 12.02 -7.05
C GLU A 174 16.38 11.63 -5.78
N ARG A 175 15.87 12.02 -4.60
CA ARG A 175 16.50 11.64 -3.32
C ARG A 175 16.46 10.14 -3.09
N VAL A 176 15.33 9.48 -3.38
CA VAL A 176 15.19 8.02 -3.24
C VAL A 176 16.15 7.31 -4.21
N VAL A 177 16.20 7.73 -5.46
CA VAL A 177 17.08 7.14 -6.48
C VAL A 177 18.57 7.30 -6.10
N ASP A 178 18.99 8.50 -5.65
CA ASP A 178 20.36 8.72 -5.16
C ASP A 178 20.72 7.79 -4.01
N LEU A 179 19.85 7.67 -3.01
CA LEU A 179 20.10 6.82 -1.85
C LEU A 179 20.10 5.32 -2.22
N ALA A 180 19.15 4.89 -3.06
CA ALA A 180 19.05 3.50 -3.51
C ALA A 180 20.33 3.08 -4.28
N PHE A 181 20.79 3.93 -5.18
CA PHE A 181 22.03 3.72 -5.91
C PHE A 181 23.27 3.69 -4.98
N ARG A 182 23.38 4.68 -4.09
CA ARG A 182 24.52 4.83 -3.18
C ARG A 182 24.68 3.67 -2.21
N TYR A 183 23.57 3.15 -1.69
CA TYR A 183 23.56 2.10 -0.68
C TYR A 183 23.19 0.72 -1.23
N ASN A 184 22.98 0.62 -2.55
CA ASN A 184 22.56 -0.63 -3.20
C ASN A 184 21.31 -1.25 -2.55
N VAL A 185 20.29 -0.42 -2.31
CA VAL A 185 19.01 -0.83 -1.71
C VAL A 185 17.98 -1.02 -2.81
N PRO A 186 17.39 -2.21 -2.97
CA PRO A 186 16.32 -2.46 -3.94
C PRO A 186 15.09 -1.60 -3.66
N LEU A 187 14.39 -1.18 -4.73
CA LEU A 187 13.15 -0.42 -4.64
C LEU A 187 11.94 -1.33 -4.90
N ALA A 188 11.03 -1.42 -3.94
CA ALA A 188 9.70 -1.97 -4.15
C ALA A 188 8.71 -0.83 -4.39
N ILE A 189 8.04 -0.86 -5.52
CA ILE A 189 7.10 0.16 -5.97
C ILE A 189 5.73 -0.47 -6.18
N ASP A 190 4.74 -0.09 -5.38
CA ASP A 190 3.35 -0.41 -5.68
C ASP A 190 2.71 0.79 -6.39
N CYS A 191 2.11 0.58 -7.54
CA CYS A 191 1.48 1.66 -8.32
C CYS A 191 0.37 2.36 -7.52
N GLY A 192 -0.42 1.61 -6.75
CA GLY A 192 -1.43 2.08 -5.81
C GLY A 192 -2.65 2.76 -6.44
N THR A 193 -2.47 3.41 -7.59
CA THR A 193 -3.54 4.06 -8.36
C THR A 193 -3.14 4.11 -9.84
N ILE A 194 -4.14 4.33 -10.73
CA ILE A 194 -3.88 4.57 -12.16
C ILE A 194 -2.93 5.77 -12.36
N PHE A 195 -3.15 6.87 -11.65
CA PHE A 195 -2.26 8.05 -11.72
C PHE A 195 -0.85 7.74 -11.22
N GLY A 196 -0.72 6.92 -10.18
CA GLY A 196 0.56 6.42 -9.69
C GLY A 196 1.27 5.57 -10.74
N ALA A 197 0.55 4.66 -11.39
CA ALA A 197 1.07 3.83 -12.47
C ALA A 197 1.59 4.66 -13.66
N GLU A 198 0.85 5.68 -14.09
CA GLU A 198 1.29 6.62 -15.13
C GLU A 198 2.54 7.40 -14.74
N ALA A 199 2.63 7.83 -13.47
CA ALA A 199 3.81 8.54 -12.96
C ALA A 199 5.04 7.63 -12.91
N VAL A 200 4.88 6.39 -12.45
CA VAL A 200 5.93 5.36 -12.46
C VAL A 200 6.39 5.08 -13.89
N ALA A 201 5.47 4.85 -14.81
CA ALA A 201 5.78 4.49 -16.20
C ALA A 201 6.70 5.49 -16.90
N LYS A 202 6.54 6.78 -16.62
CA LYS A 202 7.35 7.86 -17.20
C LYS A 202 8.81 7.85 -16.74
N ARG A 203 9.13 7.19 -15.64
CA ARG A 203 10.46 7.18 -15.02
C ARG A 203 11.03 5.76 -14.87
N LEU A 204 10.23 4.73 -15.09
CA LEU A 204 10.59 3.33 -14.84
C LEU A 204 11.85 2.93 -15.62
N PHE A 205 11.90 3.23 -16.91
CA PHE A 205 13.07 2.90 -17.73
C PHE A 205 14.35 3.53 -17.20
N ASP A 206 14.31 4.83 -16.84
CA ASP A 206 15.50 5.55 -16.37
C ASP A 206 16.03 4.98 -15.05
N ILE A 207 15.14 4.73 -14.08
CA ILE A 207 15.56 4.24 -12.76
C ILE A 207 16.05 2.79 -12.81
N SER A 208 15.47 1.96 -13.68
CA SER A 208 15.84 0.55 -13.82
C SER A 208 17.22 0.32 -14.45
N GLN A 209 17.81 1.35 -15.08
CA GLN A 209 19.17 1.24 -15.62
C GLN A 209 20.25 1.12 -14.52
N SER A 210 19.92 1.48 -13.30
CA SER A 210 20.88 1.54 -12.18
C SER A 210 20.37 0.95 -10.87
N LEU A 211 19.10 0.54 -10.80
CA LEU A 211 18.47 0.06 -9.57
C LEU A 211 17.73 -1.25 -9.80
N ASP A 212 17.76 -2.12 -8.79
CA ASP A 212 16.91 -3.30 -8.73
C ASP A 212 15.48 -2.89 -8.33
N VAL A 213 14.55 -3.00 -9.28
CA VAL A 213 13.15 -2.61 -9.10
C VAL A 213 12.27 -3.84 -8.97
N LEU A 214 11.45 -3.86 -7.92
CA LEU A 214 10.32 -4.77 -7.76
C LEU A 214 9.04 -3.97 -7.94
N LEU A 215 8.31 -4.18 -9.03
CA LEU A 215 7.12 -3.40 -9.39
C LEU A 215 5.84 -4.21 -9.20
N PHE A 216 4.84 -3.59 -8.59
CA PHE A 216 3.53 -4.20 -8.33
C PHE A 216 2.43 -3.33 -8.91
N ALA A 217 1.51 -3.97 -9.65
CA ALA A 217 0.36 -3.31 -10.26
C ALA A 217 -0.87 -4.21 -10.21
N ASN A 218 -2.07 -3.64 -10.09
CA ASN A 218 -3.30 -4.35 -10.39
C ASN A 218 -3.60 -4.28 -11.91
N GLU A 219 -4.67 -4.92 -12.37
CA GLU A 219 -5.02 -4.97 -13.80
C GLU A 219 -5.17 -3.57 -14.42
N GLY A 220 -5.86 -2.64 -13.76
CA GLY A 220 -6.04 -1.28 -14.24
C GLY A 220 -4.74 -0.48 -14.26
N GLU A 221 -3.92 -0.64 -13.24
CA GLU A 221 -2.59 -0.02 -13.14
C GLU A 221 -1.62 -0.59 -14.17
N ALA A 222 -1.64 -1.91 -14.41
CA ALA A 222 -0.85 -2.56 -15.47
C ALA A 222 -1.24 -2.06 -16.85
N MET A 223 -2.53 -1.85 -17.11
CA MET A 223 -2.99 -1.23 -18.37
C MET A 223 -2.47 0.20 -18.53
N ALA A 224 -2.47 0.98 -17.46
CA ALA A 224 -1.94 2.35 -17.48
C ALA A 224 -0.41 2.37 -17.70
N LEU A 225 0.35 1.50 -17.04
CA LEU A 225 1.79 1.31 -17.28
C LEU A 225 2.08 1.03 -18.76
N LYS A 226 1.36 0.08 -19.35
CA LYS A 226 1.55 -0.39 -20.73
C LYS A 226 1.23 0.67 -21.80
N GLN A 227 0.58 1.76 -21.44
CA GLN A 227 0.41 2.91 -22.34
C GLN A 227 1.72 3.67 -22.59
N TYR A 228 2.67 3.61 -21.67
CA TYR A 228 3.96 4.33 -21.74
C TYR A 228 5.15 3.39 -21.87
N VAL A 229 5.09 2.21 -21.27
CA VAL A 229 6.16 1.20 -21.29
C VAL A 229 5.56 -0.09 -21.85
N LYS A 230 5.99 -0.49 -23.05
CA LYS A 230 5.40 -1.64 -23.74
C LYS A 230 5.49 -2.93 -22.94
N ASN A 231 6.64 -3.18 -22.35
CA ASN A 231 6.95 -4.35 -21.55
C ASN A 231 7.53 -3.89 -20.20
N PRO A 232 6.71 -3.60 -19.18
CA PRO A 232 7.22 -3.20 -17.85
C PRO A 232 8.14 -4.24 -17.21
N GLU A 233 7.92 -5.53 -17.52
CA GLU A 233 8.73 -6.65 -17.07
C GLU A 233 10.20 -6.57 -17.51
N ASP A 234 10.49 -5.97 -18.66
CA ASP A 234 11.87 -5.79 -19.16
C ASP A 234 12.62 -4.70 -18.38
N CYS A 235 11.91 -3.89 -17.61
CA CYS A 235 12.46 -2.82 -16.78
C CYS A 235 12.60 -3.20 -15.31
N CYS A 236 12.20 -4.40 -14.90
CA CYS A 236 12.13 -4.76 -13.50
C CYS A 236 12.92 -6.04 -13.22
N LEU A 237 13.51 -6.12 -12.03
CA LEU A 237 14.02 -7.39 -11.53
C LEU A 237 12.86 -8.37 -11.29
N VAL A 238 11.77 -7.86 -10.73
CA VAL A 238 10.51 -8.59 -10.55
C VAL A 238 9.35 -7.67 -10.90
N TYR A 239 8.45 -8.12 -11.76
CA TYR A 239 7.19 -7.43 -12.04
C TYR A 239 6.01 -8.32 -11.66
N VAL A 240 5.04 -7.76 -10.93
CA VAL A 240 3.87 -8.49 -10.42
C VAL A 240 2.58 -7.81 -10.89
N GLU A 241 1.72 -8.58 -11.56
CA GLU A 241 0.35 -8.20 -11.88
C GLU A 241 -0.63 -8.90 -10.91
N LYS A 242 -1.32 -8.12 -10.07
CA LYS A 242 -2.38 -8.57 -9.16
C LYS A 242 -3.70 -8.64 -9.92
N LEU A 243 -4.30 -9.82 -10.07
CA LEU A 243 -5.48 -10.09 -10.91
C LEU A 243 -6.76 -10.32 -10.08
N GLY A 244 -6.78 -9.83 -8.84
CA GLY A 244 -7.92 -9.99 -7.93
C GLY A 244 -8.29 -11.47 -7.72
N GLU A 245 -9.54 -11.83 -7.97
CA GLU A 245 -10.04 -13.20 -7.86
C GLU A 245 -9.38 -14.19 -8.85
N ASN A 246 -8.75 -13.68 -9.90
CA ASN A 246 -8.01 -14.47 -10.88
C ASN A 246 -6.56 -14.74 -10.44
N GLY A 247 -6.15 -14.32 -9.22
CA GLY A 247 -4.81 -14.60 -8.69
C GLY A 247 -3.77 -13.56 -9.05
N SER A 248 -2.58 -13.99 -9.45
CA SER A 248 -1.47 -13.10 -9.79
C SER A 248 -0.54 -13.69 -10.85
N LYS A 249 0.16 -12.82 -11.58
CA LYS A 249 1.26 -13.15 -12.46
C LYS A 249 2.53 -12.48 -11.94
N VAL A 250 3.64 -13.20 -12.01
CA VAL A 250 4.96 -12.65 -11.70
C VAL A 250 5.89 -12.91 -12.88
N TYR A 251 6.57 -11.86 -13.31
CA TYR A 251 7.60 -11.90 -14.33
C TYR A 251 8.96 -11.82 -13.65
N PHE A 252 9.78 -12.83 -13.83
CA PHE A 252 11.11 -12.95 -13.26
C PHE A 252 12.00 -13.80 -14.17
N ASP A 253 13.25 -13.40 -14.37
CA ASP A 253 14.26 -14.11 -15.19
C ASP A 253 13.75 -14.43 -16.61
N GLY A 254 13.04 -13.47 -17.23
CA GLY A 254 12.47 -13.59 -18.58
C GLY A 254 11.30 -14.58 -18.72
N GLN A 255 10.74 -15.05 -17.61
CA GLN A 255 9.63 -16.01 -17.59
C GLN A 255 8.41 -15.44 -16.84
N GLU A 256 7.22 -15.85 -17.27
CA GLU A 256 5.94 -15.59 -16.58
C GLU A 256 5.59 -16.78 -15.68
N TYR A 257 5.21 -16.50 -14.44
CA TYR A 257 4.70 -17.46 -13.48
C TYR A 257 3.31 -17.04 -13.03
N TYR A 258 2.38 -17.97 -12.96
CA TYR A 258 1.01 -17.74 -12.54
C TYR A 258 0.70 -18.45 -11.23
N GLN A 259 0.00 -17.74 -10.33
CA GLN A 259 -0.54 -18.27 -9.08
C GLN A 259 -2.04 -17.97 -9.02
N PRO A 260 -2.91 -18.99 -8.95
CA PRO A 260 -4.34 -18.76 -8.73
C PRO A 260 -4.60 -18.15 -7.34
N ALA A 261 -5.71 -17.41 -7.21
CA ALA A 261 -6.17 -16.95 -5.91
C ALA A 261 -6.56 -18.14 -5.02
N PHE A 262 -6.35 -17.99 -3.71
CA PHE A 262 -6.93 -18.92 -2.75
C PHE A 262 -8.39 -18.59 -2.52
N LEU A 263 -9.24 -19.63 -2.62
CA LEU A 263 -10.65 -19.51 -2.31
C LEU A 263 -10.82 -19.33 -0.80
N VAL A 264 -11.59 -18.34 -0.42
CA VAL A 264 -12.01 -18.15 0.98
C VAL A 264 -13.21 -19.04 1.22
N GLU A 265 -12.99 -20.18 1.88
CA GLU A 265 -14.07 -21.04 2.32
C GLU A 265 -14.86 -20.33 3.43
N ASN A 266 -16.18 -20.22 3.28
CA ASN A 266 -17.09 -19.59 4.24
C ASN A 266 -17.15 -18.04 4.30
N LEU A 267 -16.97 -17.33 3.20
CA LEU A 267 -17.42 -15.92 3.09
C LEU A 267 -18.89 -15.76 3.59
N GLU A 268 -19.62 -16.87 3.68
CA GLU A 268 -20.98 -16.89 4.20
C GLU A 268 -21.10 -16.63 5.71
N ASN A 269 -20.07 -16.88 6.47
CA ASN A 269 -20.05 -16.75 7.94
C ASN A 269 -19.20 -15.57 8.44
N SER A 270 -18.71 -14.70 7.55
CA SER A 270 -17.93 -13.54 7.96
C SER A 270 -18.77 -12.64 8.87
N GLU A 271 -18.24 -12.29 10.03
CA GLU A 271 -18.88 -11.46 11.09
C GLU A 271 -19.19 -10.01 10.64
N HIS A 272 -19.03 -9.70 9.35
CA HIS A 272 -19.12 -8.35 8.79
C HIS A 272 -20.50 -8.06 8.19
N CYS A 273 -21.55 -8.49 8.89
CA CYS A 273 -22.92 -8.10 8.58
C CYS A 273 -23.27 -6.81 9.32
N PHE A 274 -23.41 -5.71 8.57
CA PHE A 274 -24.12 -4.54 9.08
C PHE A 274 -25.62 -4.72 8.73
N GLY A 275 -26.42 -5.13 9.72
CA GLY A 275 -27.80 -5.57 9.51
C GLY A 275 -27.85 -6.96 8.86
N ASN A 276 -28.76 -7.15 7.90
CA ASN A 276 -28.96 -8.44 7.19
C ASN A 276 -28.13 -8.59 5.91
N LYS A 277 -27.12 -7.72 5.70
CA LYS A 277 -26.32 -7.72 4.46
C LYS A 277 -24.85 -7.91 4.73
N LYS A 278 -24.24 -8.70 3.85
CA LYS A 278 -22.79 -8.92 3.79
C LYS A 278 -22.14 -7.86 2.92
N TYR A 279 -21.06 -7.30 3.43
CA TYR A 279 -20.15 -6.45 2.68
C TYR A 279 -18.79 -7.15 2.60
N ILE A 280 -18.28 -7.37 1.41
CA ILE A 280 -16.91 -7.80 1.21
C ILE A 280 -16.08 -6.52 1.07
N GLU A 281 -15.17 -6.30 1.99
CA GLU A 281 -14.20 -5.22 1.89
C GLU A 281 -12.86 -5.80 1.46
N ASP A 282 -12.48 -5.52 0.24
CA ASP A 282 -11.25 -5.99 -0.40
C ASP A 282 -10.06 -5.02 -0.25
N THR A 283 -10.31 -3.86 0.38
CA THR A 283 -9.27 -2.85 0.59
C THR A 283 -8.12 -3.42 1.44
N GLY A 284 -6.91 -3.35 0.89
CA GLY A 284 -5.70 -3.83 1.53
C GLY A 284 -5.33 -5.29 1.22
N ALA A 285 -6.18 -6.06 0.50
CA ALA A 285 -5.82 -7.41 0.08
C ALA A 285 -4.60 -7.40 -0.88
N GLY A 286 -4.59 -6.46 -1.84
CA GLY A 286 -3.44 -6.23 -2.72
C GLY A 286 -2.18 -5.82 -1.97
N ASP A 287 -2.31 -4.92 -0.98
CA ASP A 287 -1.19 -4.47 -0.15
C ASP A 287 -0.65 -5.62 0.72
N THR A 288 -1.55 -6.48 1.22
CA THR A 288 -1.19 -7.69 1.97
C THR A 288 -0.43 -8.68 1.10
N PHE A 289 -0.86 -8.86 -0.15
CA PHE A 289 -0.11 -9.67 -1.11
C PHE A 289 1.32 -9.14 -1.26
N VAL A 290 1.48 -7.84 -1.52
CA VAL A 290 2.80 -7.20 -1.70
C VAL A 290 3.65 -7.34 -0.44
N GLY A 291 3.09 -7.06 0.74
CA GLY A 291 3.81 -7.18 2.01
C GLY A 291 4.28 -8.60 2.29
N SER A 292 3.42 -9.59 2.07
CA SER A 292 3.78 -11.00 2.22
C SER A 292 4.82 -11.45 1.19
N PHE A 293 4.68 -11.04 -0.07
CA PHE A 293 5.62 -11.36 -1.13
C PHE A 293 7.02 -10.82 -0.81
N LEU A 294 7.12 -9.53 -0.47
CA LEU A 294 8.38 -8.88 -0.10
C LEU A 294 9.03 -9.55 1.12
N TYR A 295 8.25 -9.79 2.19
CA TYR A 295 8.77 -10.46 3.37
C TYR A 295 9.36 -11.84 3.05
N ASN A 296 8.64 -12.65 2.28
CA ASN A 296 9.09 -14.00 1.94
C ASN A 296 10.32 -14.00 1.02
N ILE A 297 10.44 -13.06 0.09
CA ILE A 297 11.65 -12.89 -0.72
C ILE A 297 12.83 -12.53 0.17
N PHE A 298 12.76 -11.42 0.90
CA PHE A 298 13.91 -10.91 1.66
C PHE A 298 14.29 -11.77 2.87
N SER A 299 13.36 -12.54 3.43
CA SER A 299 13.69 -13.54 4.47
C SER A 299 14.36 -14.80 3.93
N SER A 300 14.29 -15.06 2.63
CA SER A 300 14.83 -16.26 1.98
C SER A 300 16.21 -16.06 1.36
N ILE A 301 16.64 -14.81 1.14
CA ILE A 301 17.97 -14.45 0.61
C ILE A 301 18.90 -14.03 1.75
N ASP A 302 20.22 -14.24 1.58
CA ASP A 302 21.19 -13.96 2.65
C ASP A 302 21.75 -12.54 2.59
N ASN A 303 22.26 -12.11 1.44
CA ASN A 303 23.02 -10.86 1.33
C ASN A 303 22.57 -9.94 0.19
N SER A 304 21.98 -10.47 -0.86
CA SER A 304 21.66 -9.69 -2.06
C SER A 304 20.38 -10.17 -2.70
N ILE A 305 19.60 -9.24 -3.22
CA ILE A 305 18.40 -9.53 -4.04
C ILE A 305 18.77 -10.33 -5.32
N LEU A 306 20.04 -10.25 -5.75
CA LEU A 306 20.54 -11.02 -6.89
C LEU A 306 20.68 -12.54 -6.61
N GLU A 307 20.55 -12.98 -5.34
CA GLU A 307 20.46 -14.39 -4.96
C GLU A 307 19.05 -14.97 -5.16
N LEU A 308 18.11 -14.16 -5.65
CA LEU A 308 16.73 -14.55 -5.86
C LEU A 308 16.64 -15.70 -6.88
N THR A 309 15.90 -16.75 -6.53
CA THR A 309 15.67 -17.92 -7.39
C THR A 309 14.20 -18.03 -7.79
N VAL A 310 13.94 -18.77 -8.86
CA VAL A 310 12.58 -19.08 -9.32
C VAL A 310 11.76 -19.77 -8.23
N GLU A 311 12.38 -20.69 -7.47
CA GLU A 311 11.74 -21.38 -6.35
C GLU A 311 11.30 -20.39 -5.26
N THR A 312 12.18 -19.45 -4.91
CA THR A 312 11.86 -18.40 -3.92
C THR A 312 10.71 -17.54 -4.40
N VAL A 313 10.72 -17.12 -5.68
CA VAL A 313 9.64 -16.33 -6.28
C VAL A 313 8.31 -17.07 -6.21
N LYS A 314 8.25 -18.34 -6.68
CA LYS A 314 7.02 -19.14 -6.68
C LYS A 314 6.48 -19.39 -5.26
N SER A 315 7.37 -19.76 -4.33
CA SER A 315 6.97 -19.94 -2.92
C SER A 315 6.44 -18.65 -2.31
N SER A 316 7.03 -17.49 -2.66
CA SER A 316 6.58 -16.17 -2.17
C SER A 316 5.23 -15.78 -2.77
N MET A 317 4.96 -16.10 -4.05
CA MET A 317 3.65 -15.91 -4.69
C MET A 317 2.55 -16.69 -3.96
N GLU A 318 2.77 -17.97 -3.72
CA GLU A 318 1.80 -18.85 -3.06
C GLU A 318 1.47 -18.34 -1.65
N LYS A 319 2.49 -18.03 -0.85
CA LYS A 319 2.31 -17.48 0.50
C LYS A 319 1.61 -16.13 0.48
N ALA A 320 1.96 -15.26 -0.47
CA ALA A 320 1.33 -13.95 -0.63
C ALA A 320 -0.16 -14.06 -1.01
N ALA A 321 -0.50 -14.95 -1.93
CA ALA A 321 -1.89 -15.22 -2.31
C ALA A 321 -2.71 -15.76 -1.13
N LYS A 322 -2.12 -16.64 -0.30
CA LYS A 322 -2.75 -17.15 0.90
C LYS A 322 -2.98 -16.06 1.95
N GLU A 323 -1.98 -15.22 2.22
CA GLU A 323 -2.12 -14.09 3.17
C GLU A 323 -3.16 -13.08 2.71
N ALA A 324 -3.20 -12.74 1.40
CA ALA A 324 -4.20 -11.85 0.84
C ALA A 324 -5.63 -12.38 1.00
N SER A 325 -5.85 -13.68 0.88
CA SER A 325 -7.17 -14.29 1.08
C SER A 325 -7.69 -14.14 2.51
N LEU A 326 -6.79 -14.14 3.51
CA LEU A 326 -7.16 -14.01 4.92
C LEU A 326 -7.66 -12.60 5.31
N VAL A 327 -7.36 -11.60 4.47
CA VAL A 327 -7.80 -10.21 4.71
C VAL A 327 -9.26 -10.02 4.33
N LEU A 328 -9.75 -10.75 3.33
CA LEU A 328 -11.14 -10.68 2.87
C LEU A 328 -12.13 -11.07 3.96
N ASP A 329 -11.71 -11.90 4.94
CA ASP A 329 -12.52 -12.30 6.09
C ASP A 329 -12.54 -11.24 7.21
N LYS A 330 -11.73 -10.17 7.17
CA LYS A 330 -11.46 -9.32 8.34
C LYS A 330 -11.66 -7.81 8.14
N PHE A 331 -12.40 -7.35 7.14
CA PHE A 331 -12.53 -5.92 6.85
C PHE A 331 -11.18 -5.21 6.68
N GLY A 332 -10.31 -5.76 5.84
CA GLY A 332 -9.02 -5.15 5.51
C GLY A 332 -7.91 -5.37 6.56
N VAL A 333 -6.75 -4.81 6.28
CA VAL A 333 -5.50 -4.95 7.06
C VAL A 333 -5.51 -4.13 8.35
#